data_cbd26b0a361c25c3ac204e8766daf66d
#
_entry.id   cbd26b0a361c25c3ac204e8766daf66d
#
_cell.length_a   1.000
_cell.length_b   1.000
_cell.length_c   1.000
_cell.angle_alpha   90.00
_cell.angle_beta   90.00
_cell.angle_gamma   90.00
#
_symmetry.space_group_name_H-M   'P 1'
#
loop_
_entity.id
_entity.type
_entity.pdbx_description
1 polymer ?
#
loop_
_entity_poly.entity_id
_entity_poly.type
_entity_poly.pdbx_seq_one_letter_code
_entity_poly.pdbx_strand_id
1 'polypeptide(L)'
;MTQPIPPQRPTIVNIAFWLVLLGAVLLLAGGLLGVTSAFTTPRSAFADDLSDSAVHSILVMRAGIGAICLLTGMGLSFLAGRTRNGDLRFRRSLVWLSVALVVLVFVLALLAPFAITLPALFGVVPVAIGATLFMRPASSDWFQDMQ
;
A
#
# COMPACT_ATOMS: atom_id res chain seq x y z
N MET A 1 -24.43 -29.03 -26.92
CA MET A 1 -24.22 -28.38 -25.59
C MET A 1 -23.17 -27.30 -25.80
N THR A 2 -23.60 -26.03 -25.93
CA THR A 2 -22.71 -24.87 -26.01
C THR A 2 -22.22 -24.57 -24.61
N GLN A 3 -20.93 -24.79 -24.33
CA GLN A 3 -20.33 -24.35 -23.08
C GLN A 3 -20.48 -22.82 -22.99
N PRO A 4 -20.98 -22.29 -21.86
CA PRO A 4 -21.05 -20.85 -21.67
C PRO A 4 -19.63 -20.28 -21.75
N ILE A 5 -19.43 -19.31 -22.65
CA ILE A 5 -18.16 -18.60 -22.75
C ILE A 5 -17.94 -17.88 -21.43
N PRO A 6 -16.84 -18.14 -20.71
CA PRO A 6 -16.60 -17.47 -19.43
C PRO A 6 -16.56 -15.95 -19.66
N PRO A 7 -17.21 -15.15 -18.78
CA PRO A 7 -17.25 -13.70 -18.92
C PRO A 7 -15.84 -13.13 -19.00
N GLN A 8 -15.56 -12.40 -20.07
CA GLN A 8 -14.25 -11.79 -20.27
C GLN A 8 -13.98 -10.76 -19.15
N ARG A 9 -12.79 -10.84 -18.57
CA ARG A 9 -12.38 -9.93 -17.49
C ARG A 9 -12.32 -8.48 -18.01
N PRO A 10 -13.05 -7.52 -17.38
CA PRO A 10 -13.00 -6.12 -17.77
C PRO A 10 -11.56 -5.57 -17.67
N THR A 11 -11.16 -4.76 -18.64
CA THR A 11 -9.84 -4.10 -18.66
C THR A 11 -9.61 -3.26 -17.41
N ILE A 12 -10.66 -2.66 -16.85
CA ILE A 12 -10.60 -1.85 -15.63
C ILE A 12 -10.11 -2.65 -14.41
N VAL A 13 -10.50 -3.93 -14.27
CA VAL A 13 -10.05 -4.81 -13.19
C VAL A 13 -8.56 -5.12 -13.34
N ASN A 14 -8.10 -5.31 -14.57
CA ASN A 14 -6.69 -5.57 -14.84
C ASN A 14 -5.82 -4.32 -14.55
N ILE A 15 -6.26 -3.14 -14.96
CA ILE A 15 -5.58 -1.87 -14.66
C ILE A 15 -5.53 -1.65 -13.14
N ALA A 16 -6.66 -1.81 -12.45
CA ALA A 16 -6.73 -1.66 -11.00
C ALA A 16 -5.75 -2.60 -10.28
N PHE A 17 -5.67 -3.86 -10.72
CA PHE A 17 -4.72 -4.84 -10.19
C PHE A 17 -3.27 -4.36 -10.32
N TRP A 18 -2.85 -3.93 -11.52
CA TRP A 18 -1.47 -3.48 -11.76
C TRP A 18 -1.12 -2.22 -10.98
N LEU A 19 -2.07 -1.29 -10.81
CA LEU A 19 -1.88 -0.09 -9.99
C LEU A 19 -1.68 -0.43 -8.53
N VAL A 20 -2.51 -1.31 -7.97
CA VAL A 20 -2.36 -1.75 -6.58
C VAL A 20 -1.03 -2.49 -6.40
N LEU A 21 -0.65 -3.34 -7.35
CA LEU A 21 0.62 -4.07 -7.29
C LEU A 21 1.83 -3.12 -7.36
N LEU A 22 1.80 -2.13 -8.26
CA LEU A 22 2.84 -1.10 -8.34
C LEU A 22 2.98 -0.35 -7.02
N GLY A 23 1.86 0.09 -6.45
CA GLY A 23 1.87 0.78 -5.15
C GLY A 23 2.38 -0.12 -4.02
N ALA A 24 2.00 -1.40 -4.01
CA ALA A 24 2.50 -2.36 -3.04
C ALA A 24 4.02 -2.56 -3.14
N VAL A 25 4.57 -2.63 -4.35
CA VAL A 25 6.04 -2.72 -4.55
C VAL A 25 6.74 -1.46 -4.05
N LEU A 26 6.19 -0.27 -4.33
CA LEU A 26 6.75 0.99 -3.83
C LEU A 26 6.69 1.08 -2.30
N LEU A 27 5.60 0.58 -1.69
CA LEU A 27 5.49 0.49 -0.23
C LEU A 27 6.51 -0.48 0.38
N LEU A 28 6.74 -1.62 -0.26
CA LEU A 28 7.76 -2.58 0.17
C LEU A 28 9.16 -1.96 0.08
N ALA A 29 9.49 -1.32 -1.04
CA ALA A 29 10.77 -0.64 -1.20
C ALA A 29 10.94 0.51 -0.19
N GLY A 30 9.91 1.35 -0.02
CA GLY A 30 9.92 2.44 0.94
C GLY A 30 9.99 1.97 2.39
N GLY A 31 9.28 0.89 2.70
CA GLY A 31 9.32 0.27 4.03
C GLY A 31 10.69 -0.32 4.34
N LEU A 32 11.31 -1.01 3.37
CA LEU A 32 12.66 -1.55 3.53
C LEU A 32 13.69 -0.42 3.74
N LEU A 33 13.62 0.65 2.95
CA LEU A 33 14.47 1.83 3.13
C LEU A 33 14.23 2.48 4.50
N GLY A 34 12.99 2.55 4.97
CA GLY A 34 12.64 3.10 6.28
C GLY A 34 13.29 2.29 7.42
N VAL A 35 13.15 0.97 7.37
CA VAL A 35 13.75 0.07 8.37
C VAL A 35 15.28 0.12 8.29
N THR A 36 15.87 -0.04 7.12
CA THR A 36 17.34 -0.06 6.98
C THR A 36 17.98 1.26 7.39
N SER A 37 17.38 2.40 6.99
CA SER A 37 17.89 3.71 7.37
C SER A 37 17.87 3.97 8.88
N ALA A 38 16.93 3.36 9.61
CA ALA A 38 16.88 3.48 11.06
C ALA A 38 18.10 2.85 11.76
N PHE A 39 18.74 1.86 11.13
CA PHE A 39 19.92 1.19 11.68
C PHE A 39 21.24 1.71 11.08
N THR A 40 21.20 2.36 9.93
CA THR A 40 22.41 2.78 9.21
C THR A 40 22.67 4.28 9.27
N THR A 41 21.68 5.10 9.68
CA THR A 41 21.86 6.56 9.76
C THR A 41 22.77 6.92 10.94
N PRO A 42 23.94 7.54 10.72
CA PRO A 42 24.86 7.90 11.78
C PRO A 42 24.32 9.12 12.56
N ARG A 43 24.76 9.28 13.83
CA ARG A 43 24.40 10.44 14.67
C ARG A 43 24.73 11.78 14.00
N SER A 44 25.83 11.84 13.25
CA SER A 44 26.27 13.04 12.53
C SER A 44 25.32 13.51 11.43
N ALA A 45 24.36 12.68 11.03
CA ALA A 45 23.32 13.08 10.05
C ALA A 45 22.19 13.90 10.68
N PHE A 46 22.17 14.03 12.02
CA PHE A 46 21.19 14.81 12.75
C PHE A 46 21.82 16.10 13.27
N ALA A 47 21.00 17.11 13.49
CA ALA A 47 21.46 18.38 14.04
C ALA A 47 22.07 18.21 15.44
N ASP A 48 23.12 18.98 15.75
CA ASP A 48 23.89 18.85 17.00
C ASP A 48 23.10 19.25 18.24
N ASP A 49 22.06 20.07 18.08
CA ASP A 49 21.16 20.51 19.14
C ASP A 49 20.14 19.45 19.59
N LEU A 50 19.99 18.36 18.80
CA LEU A 50 19.09 17.26 19.18
C LEU A 50 19.73 16.39 20.26
N SER A 51 18.94 16.09 21.29
CA SER A 51 19.36 15.12 22.32
C SER A 51 19.42 13.68 21.73
N ASP A 52 20.26 12.83 22.30
CA ASP A 52 20.38 11.43 21.87
C ASP A 52 19.07 10.68 22.02
N SER A 53 18.25 11.01 23.02
CA SER A 53 16.93 10.44 23.20
C SER A 53 15.95 10.85 22.08
N ALA A 54 16.04 12.10 21.58
CA ALA A 54 15.22 12.56 20.47
C ALA A 54 15.63 11.85 19.16
N VAL A 55 16.92 11.73 18.90
CA VAL A 55 17.43 10.98 17.74
C VAL A 55 16.99 9.52 17.78
N HIS A 56 17.11 8.85 18.94
CA HIS A 56 16.65 7.48 19.10
C HIS A 56 15.14 7.34 18.83
N SER A 57 14.33 8.26 19.33
CA SER A 57 12.88 8.28 19.10
C SER A 57 12.54 8.43 17.61
N ILE A 58 13.25 9.29 16.88
CA ILE A 58 13.08 9.46 15.42
C ILE A 58 13.42 8.16 14.68
N LEU A 59 14.52 7.50 15.04
CA LEU A 59 14.94 6.25 14.40
C LEU A 59 13.96 5.11 14.66
N VAL A 60 13.50 4.96 15.90
CA VAL A 60 12.49 3.94 16.27
C VAL A 60 11.17 4.20 15.53
N MET A 61 10.73 5.45 15.46
CA MET A 61 9.52 5.81 14.72
C MET A 61 9.66 5.51 13.23
N ARG A 62 10.81 5.82 12.62
CA ARG A 62 11.10 5.50 11.21
C ARG A 62 11.09 4.00 10.96
N ALA A 63 11.71 3.22 11.84
CA ALA A 63 11.69 1.75 11.75
C ALA A 63 10.26 1.19 11.87
N GLY A 64 9.48 1.69 12.82
CA GLY A 64 8.09 1.30 13.02
C GLY A 64 7.21 1.57 11.81
N ILE A 65 7.29 2.79 11.25
CA ILE A 65 6.56 3.15 10.04
C ILE A 65 7.02 2.30 8.86
N GLY A 66 8.32 2.07 8.69
CA GLY A 66 8.88 1.19 7.67
C GLY A 66 8.33 -0.23 7.78
N ALA A 67 8.26 -0.80 8.98
CA ALA A 67 7.68 -2.12 9.23
C ALA A 67 6.18 -2.17 8.87
N ILE A 68 5.41 -1.15 9.24
CA ILE A 68 4.00 -1.04 8.85
C ILE A 68 3.84 -1.00 7.32
N CYS A 69 4.67 -0.23 6.62
CA CYS A 69 4.66 -0.17 5.15
C CYS A 69 4.99 -1.53 4.52
N LEU A 70 5.95 -2.28 5.08
CA LEU A 70 6.28 -3.64 4.62
C LEU A 70 5.09 -4.59 4.79
N LEU A 71 4.51 -4.64 5.98
CA LEU A 71 3.35 -5.51 6.26
C LEU A 71 2.16 -5.15 5.37
N THR A 72 1.88 -3.87 5.20
CA THR A 72 0.79 -3.38 4.35
C THR A 72 1.05 -3.71 2.88
N GLY A 73 2.28 -3.50 2.38
CA GLY A 73 2.66 -3.83 1.01
C GLY A 73 2.53 -5.33 0.71
N MET A 74 2.95 -6.20 1.65
CA MET A 74 2.74 -7.65 1.55
C MET A 74 1.24 -8.00 1.54
N GLY A 75 0.46 -7.42 2.45
CA GLY A 75 -1.00 -7.62 2.52
C GLY A 75 -1.70 -7.20 1.24
N LEU A 76 -1.38 -6.03 0.70
CA LEU A 76 -1.94 -5.54 -0.58
C LEU A 76 -1.58 -6.47 -1.75
N SER A 77 -0.33 -6.93 -1.84
CA SER A 77 0.11 -7.86 -2.89
C SER A 77 -0.67 -9.18 -2.82
N PHE A 78 -0.85 -9.72 -1.62
CA PHE A 78 -1.61 -10.94 -1.40
C PHE A 78 -3.09 -10.77 -1.76
N LEU A 79 -3.72 -9.70 -1.26
CA LEU A 79 -5.13 -9.41 -1.53
C LEU A 79 -5.39 -9.13 -3.00
N ALA A 80 -4.49 -8.39 -3.68
CA ALA A 80 -4.58 -8.12 -5.10
C ALA A 80 -4.56 -9.43 -5.91
N GLY A 81 -3.67 -10.36 -5.57
CA GLY A 81 -3.61 -11.68 -6.21
C GLY A 81 -4.91 -12.48 -6.03
N ARG A 82 -5.49 -12.48 -4.83
CA ARG A 82 -6.77 -13.16 -4.56
C ARG A 82 -7.96 -12.48 -5.24
N THR A 83 -8.01 -11.15 -5.23
CA THR A 83 -9.07 -10.37 -5.90
C THR A 83 -9.09 -10.64 -7.41
N ARG A 84 -7.92 -10.89 -8.02
CA ARG A 84 -7.81 -11.27 -9.43
C ARG A 84 -8.55 -12.57 -9.77
N ASN A 85 -8.76 -13.44 -8.80
CA ASN A 85 -9.50 -14.70 -8.96
C ASN A 85 -11.02 -14.56 -8.80
N GLY A 86 -11.55 -13.33 -8.67
CA GLY A 86 -13.00 -13.07 -8.61
C GLY A 86 -13.62 -13.15 -7.21
N ASP A 87 -12.82 -13.21 -6.14
CA ASP A 87 -13.33 -13.33 -4.77
C ASP A 87 -13.76 -11.96 -4.20
N LEU A 88 -15.07 -11.76 -3.99
CA LEU A 88 -15.66 -10.52 -3.47
C LEU A 88 -15.21 -10.17 -2.05
N ARG A 89 -14.94 -11.16 -1.21
CA ARG A 89 -14.52 -10.93 0.18
C ARG A 89 -13.15 -10.24 0.19
N PHE A 90 -12.22 -10.72 -0.62
CA PHE A 90 -10.88 -10.14 -0.74
C PHE A 90 -10.90 -8.75 -1.39
N ARG A 91 -11.82 -8.49 -2.34
CA ARG A 91 -12.03 -7.15 -2.90
C ARG A 91 -12.40 -6.14 -1.81
N ARG A 92 -13.36 -6.48 -0.94
CA ARG A 92 -13.76 -5.60 0.16
C ARG A 92 -12.61 -5.34 1.13
N SER A 93 -11.88 -6.39 1.50
CA SER A 93 -10.71 -6.28 2.39
C SER A 93 -9.60 -5.42 1.76
N LEU A 94 -9.34 -5.55 0.46
CA LEU A 94 -8.36 -4.75 -0.27
C LEU A 94 -8.74 -3.27 -0.25
N VAL A 95 -10.00 -2.93 -0.52
CA VAL A 95 -10.49 -1.54 -0.50
C VAL A 95 -10.32 -0.94 0.92
N TRP A 96 -10.75 -1.65 1.95
CA TRP A 96 -10.61 -1.18 3.33
C TRP A 96 -9.15 -0.99 3.75
N LEU A 97 -8.29 -1.95 3.40
CA LEU A 97 -6.84 -1.83 3.67
C LEU A 97 -6.22 -0.65 2.93
N SER A 98 -6.63 -0.41 1.68
CA SER A 98 -6.16 0.74 0.89
C SER A 98 -6.61 2.07 1.50
N VAL A 99 -7.86 2.17 1.93
CA VAL A 99 -8.39 3.38 2.60
C VAL A 99 -7.64 3.62 3.92
N ALA A 100 -7.47 2.59 4.74
CA ALA A 100 -6.74 2.69 6.00
C ALA A 100 -5.29 3.15 5.77
N LEU A 101 -4.62 2.62 4.74
CA LEU A 101 -3.27 3.04 4.35
C LEU A 101 -3.23 4.52 3.95
N VAL A 102 -4.15 4.96 3.08
CA VAL A 102 -4.21 6.37 2.62
C VAL A 102 -4.38 7.31 3.81
N VAL A 103 -5.32 6.99 4.71
CA VAL A 103 -5.56 7.78 5.93
C VAL A 103 -4.32 7.78 6.82
N LEU A 104 -3.71 6.62 7.04
CA LEU A 104 -2.50 6.50 7.87
C LEU A 104 -1.36 7.36 7.32
N VAL A 105 -1.07 7.24 6.02
CA VAL A 105 0.04 8.00 5.41
C VAL A 105 -0.28 9.49 5.40
N PHE A 106 -1.52 9.89 5.19
CA PHE A 106 -1.93 11.29 5.27
C PHE A 106 -1.72 11.86 6.67
N VAL A 107 -2.15 11.16 7.71
CA VAL A 107 -1.94 11.56 9.12
C VAL A 107 -0.45 11.63 9.44
N LEU A 108 0.34 10.63 9.02
CA LEU A 108 1.78 10.64 9.26
C LEU A 108 2.50 11.76 8.49
N ALA A 109 2.06 12.10 7.28
CA ALA A 109 2.62 13.20 6.51
C ALA A 109 2.40 14.56 7.20
N LEU A 110 1.29 14.71 7.95
CA LEU A 110 1.01 15.90 8.73
C LEU A 110 1.79 15.97 10.06
N LEU A 111 1.91 14.84 10.76
CA LEU A 111 2.48 14.78 12.10
C LEU A 111 3.99 14.54 12.10
N ALA A 112 4.50 13.79 11.15
CA ALA A 112 5.90 13.34 11.10
C ALA A 112 6.41 13.18 9.65
N PRO A 113 6.50 14.26 8.87
CA PRO A 113 6.85 14.19 7.45
C PRO A 113 8.25 13.60 7.20
N PHE A 114 9.17 13.77 8.14
CA PHE A 114 10.54 13.24 8.08
C PHE A 114 10.64 11.72 8.34
N ALA A 115 9.58 11.09 8.81
CA ALA A 115 9.55 9.66 9.09
C ALA A 115 9.12 8.81 7.89
N ILE A 116 8.52 9.44 6.87
CA ILE A 116 8.01 8.77 5.67
C ILE A 116 9.08 8.83 4.57
N THR A 117 9.37 7.68 3.97
CA THR A 117 10.26 7.62 2.81
C THR A 117 9.53 8.02 1.53
N LEU A 118 10.23 8.65 0.58
CA LEU A 118 9.65 9.06 -0.70
C LEU A 118 8.96 7.91 -1.46
N PRO A 119 9.57 6.70 -1.60
CA PRO A 119 8.89 5.61 -2.28
C PRO A 119 7.58 5.18 -1.60
N ALA A 120 7.52 5.21 -0.26
CA ALA A 120 6.30 4.91 0.47
C ALA A 120 5.20 5.95 0.19
N LEU A 121 5.55 7.23 0.15
CA LEU A 121 4.62 8.32 -0.17
C LEU A 121 4.08 8.18 -1.61
N PHE A 122 4.96 7.95 -2.59
CA PHE A 122 4.54 7.74 -3.98
C PHE A 122 3.75 6.43 -4.17
N GLY A 123 4.00 5.41 -3.36
CA GLY A 123 3.27 4.14 -3.41
C GLY A 123 1.79 4.25 -3.07
N VAL A 124 1.41 5.23 -2.23
CA VAL A 124 0.02 5.44 -1.83
C VAL A 124 -0.86 5.89 -3.00
N VAL A 125 -0.32 6.71 -3.92
CA VAL A 125 -1.07 7.26 -5.06
C VAL A 125 -1.64 6.14 -5.96
N PRO A 126 -0.84 5.21 -6.50
CA PRO A 126 -1.38 4.14 -7.35
C PRO A 126 -2.28 3.17 -6.56
N VAL A 127 -2.03 2.96 -5.26
CA VAL A 127 -2.95 2.17 -4.41
C VAL A 127 -4.31 2.85 -4.32
N ALA A 128 -4.36 4.17 -4.06
CA ALA A 128 -5.60 4.92 -3.97
C ALA A 128 -6.38 4.89 -5.29
N ILE A 129 -5.70 5.11 -6.42
CA ILE A 129 -6.32 5.03 -7.75
C ILE A 129 -6.83 3.61 -8.04
N GLY A 130 -6.04 2.59 -7.76
CA GLY A 130 -6.42 1.19 -7.95
C GLY A 130 -7.64 0.81 -7.11
N ALA A 131 -7.68 1.24 -5.84
CA ALA A 131 -8.82 1.01 -4.95
C ALA A 131 -10.10 1.68 -5.47
N THR A 132 -10.04 2.92 -5.95
CA THR A 132 -11.19 3.62 -6.54
C THR A 132 -11.70 2.94 -7.81
N LEU A 133 -10.80 2.39 -8.63
CA LEU A 133 -11.20 1.62 -9.82
C LEU A 133 -11.93 0.32 -9.45
N PHE A 134 -11.52 -0.35 -8.38
CA PHE A 134 -12.26 -1.52 -7.87
C PHE A 134 -13.65 -1.17 -7.31
N MET A 135 -13.90 0.07 -6.93
CA MET A 135 -15.21 0.52 -6.44
C MET A 135 -16.20 0.86 -7.56
N ARG A 136 -15.75 0.98 -8.82
CA ARG A 136 -16.62 1.32 -9.94
C ARG A 136 -17.66 0.23 -10.24
N PRO A 137 -18.89 0.59 -10.70
CA PRO A 137 -19.97 -0.36 -11.00
C PRO A 137 -19.57 -1.45 -11.98
N ALA A 138 -18.88 -1.10 -13.07
CA ALA A 138 -18.40 -2.06 -14.09
C ALA A 138 -17.46 -3.15 -13.52
N SER A 139 -16.76 -2.85 -12.44
CA SER A 139 -15.96 -3.84 -11.70
C SER A 139 -16.85 -4.67 -10.79
N SER A 140 -17.86 -4.05 -10.16
CA SER A 140 -18.79 -4.70 -9.24
C SER A 140 -19.64 -5.77 -9.93
N ASP A 141 -20.16 -5.46 -11.11
CA ASP A 141 -21.03 -6.34 -11.89
C ASP A 141 -20.28 -7.62 -12.28
N TRP A 142 -19.05 -7.50 -12.78
CA TRP A 142 -18.23 -8.66 -13.12
C TRP A 142 -18.01 -9.62 -11.95
N PHE A 143 -17.78 -9.08 -10.72
CA PHE A 143 -17.60 -9.90 -9.53
C PHE A 143 -18.89 -10.60 -9.08
N GLN A 144 -20.08 -10.03 -9.38
CA GLN A 144 -21.37 -10.66 -9.10
C GLN A 144 -21.67 -11.79 -10.09
N ASP A 145 -21.29 -11.63 -11.36
CA ASP A 145 -21.48 -12.65 -12.40
C ASP A 145 -20.60 -13.88 -12.21
N MET A 146 -19.57 -13.81 -11.37
CA MET A 146 -18.65 -14.92 -11.06
C MET A 146 -19.12 -15.79 -9.88
N GLN A 147 -20.24 -15.45 -9.22
CA GLN A 147 -20.84 -16.23 -8.11
C GLN A 147 -21.97 -17.11 -8.57
#